data_5388be9a927c45a9e650e77e3e1f3be0
#
_entry.id   5388be9a927c45a9e650e77e3e1f3be0
#
_cell.length_a   1.000
_cell.length_b   1.000
_cell.length_c   1.000
_cell.angle_alpha   90.00
_cell.angle_beta   90.00
_cell.angle_gamma   90.00
#
_symmetry.space_group_name_H-M   'P 1'
#
loop_
_entity.id
_entity.type
_entity.pdbx_description
1 polymer ?
#
loop_
_entity_poly.entity_id
_entity_poly.type
_entity_poly.pdbx_seq_one_letter_code
_entity_poly.pdbx_strand_id
1 'polypeptide(L)'
;MPSKSLRAVRTTPDRSTAGGVVVASSSTSTLIAPLGCSMRRREPAGLSARSLPTGNITDVFHGIPVTCVDNGMPVVVVAASSLGKTGYESVADLEGDEELNKRVQELRLEAGKAMGLGDVSGTTVPKISLVAPPANGGTISTRTFIPVRVHESIGVLGAVSVGTAIMLPDAVGSDLAAKTGGPRLSIEHPSGALQVEIELDPGTTPPKVLRSGVVRTARKLFDGTVFPR
;
A
#
# COMPACT_ATOMS: atom_id res chain seq x y z
N MET A 1 -11.74 -43.50 8.60
CA MET A 1 -10.54 -42.62 8.49
C MET A 1 -10.67 -41.51 9.49
N PRO A 2 -9.81 -41.38 10.51
CA PRO A 2 -10.00 -40.40 11.57
C PRO A 2 -9.56 -39.00 11.14
N SER A 3 -10.41 -38.02 11.37
CA SER A 3 -10.18 -36.60 11.18
C SER A 3 -9.10 -36.11 12.15
N LYS A 4 -7.99 -35.58 11.63
CA LYS A 4 -6.96 -34.93 12.44
C LYS A 4 -7.41 -33.50 12.75
N SER A 5 -7.78 -33.26 14.01
CA SER A 5 -8.06 -31.93 14.52
C SER A 5 -6.79 -31.06 14.54
N LEU A 6 -6.92 -29.86 14.00
CA LEU A 6 -5.90 -28.82 14.09
C LEU A 6 -5.79 -28.32 15.52
N ARG A 7 -4.67 -28.59 16.19
CA ARG A 7 -4.31 -27.91 17.44
C ARG A 7 -3.62 -26.59 17.09
N ALA A 8 -4.27 -25.49 17.43
CA ALA A 8 -3.60 -24.20 17.46
C ALA A 8 -2.58 -24.19 18.61
N VAL A 9 -1.31 -24.07 18.30
CA VAL A 9 -0.28 -23.82 19.29
C VAL A 9 -0.28 -22.33 19.59
N ARG A 10 -0.82 -21.96 20.75
CA ARG A 10 -0.62 -20.62 21.33
C ARG A 10 0.79 -20.58 21.90
N THR A 11 1.68 -19.88 21.23
CA THR A 11 2.93 -19.45 21.84
C THR A 11 2.69 -18.12 22.53
N THR A 12 2.90 -18.07 23.84
CA THR A 12 2.97 -16.79 24.58
C THR A 12 4.17 -16.01 24.04
N PRO A 13 4.01 -14.72 23.70
CA PRO A 13 5.13 -13.94 23.20
C PRO A 13 6.10 -13.65 24.34
N ASP A 14 7.33 -14.12 24.18
CA ASP A 14 8.46 -13.60 24.95
C ASP A 14 8.71 -12.14 24.48
N ARG A 15 8.93 -11.25 25.44
CA ARG A 15 8.97 -9.78 25.23
C ARG A 15 10.22 -9.27 24.51
N SER A 16 11.04 -10.12 23.93
CA SER A 16 12.35 -9.73 23.39
C SER A 16 12.58 -9.92 21.90
N THR A 17 11.62 -10.47 21.12
CA THR A 17 11.85 -10.71 19.70
C THR A 17 10.72 -10.13 18.84
N ALA A 18 11.06 -9.12 18.05
CA ALA A 18 10.24 -8.64 16.94
C ALA A 18 10.19 -9.70 15.85
N GLY A 19 8.97 -10.10 15.42
CA GLY A 19 8.79 -10.88 14.21
C GLY A 19 8.46 -12.35 14.42
N GLY A 20 7.27 -12.68 14.92
CA GLY A 20 6.76 -14.06 14.91
C GLY A 20 6.35 -14.49 13.50
N VAL A 21 7.10 -15.40 12.89
CA VAL A 21 6.68 -16.11 11.67
C VAL A 21 5.83 -17.30 12.10
N VAL A 22 4.54 -17.29 11.75
CA VAL A 22 3.68 -18.48 11.93
C VAL A 22 3.79 -19.33 10.68
N VAL A 23 4.33 -20.52 10.82
CA VAL A 23 4.42 -21.51 9.73
C VAL A 23 3.32 -22.55 9.91
N ALA A 24 2.43 -22.66 8.93
CA ALA A 24 1.36 -23.65 8.92
C ALA A 24 1.73 -24.88 8.06
N SER A 25 1.22 -26.05 8.42
CA SER A 25 1.56 -27.35 7.82
C SER A 25 0.94 -27.58 6.42
N SER A 26 1.69 -28.24 5.56
CA SER A 26 1.41 -29.05 4.36
C SER A 26 0.21 -28.80 3.44
N SER A 27 -0.50 -27.70 3.54
CA SER A 27 -1.45 -27.17 2.53
C SER A 27 -1.07 -25.73 2.27
N THR A 28 -1.29 -25.24 1.06
CA THR A 28 -1.08 -23.83 0.74
C THR A 28 -1.97 -23.00 1.65
N SER A 29 -1.39 -22.42 2.70
CA SER A 29 -2.12 -21.61 3.66
C SER A 29 -1.99 -20.15 3.26
N THR A 30 -3.11 -19.47 3.16
CA THR A 30 -3.13 -18.02 2.97
C THR A 30 -2.84 -17.36 4.32
N LEU A 31 -1.72 -16.66 4.43
CA LEU A 31 -1.36 -15.89 5.61
C LEU A 31 -1.75 -14.43 5.40
N ILE A 32 -2.53 -13.91 6.31
CA ILE A 32 -2.75 -12.47 6.45
C ILE A 32 -1.77 -12.00 7.52
N ALA A 33 -0.68 -11.37 7.10
CA ALA A 33 0.26 -10.77 8.03
C ALA A 33 -0.19 -9.34 8.36
N PRO A 34 -0.50 -9.02 9.63
CA PRO A 34 -0.81 -7.65 10.01
C PRO A 34 0.44 -6.77 9.83
N LEU A 35 0.31 -5.71 9.07
CA LEU A 35 1.33 -4.68 8.88
C LEU A 35 1.26 -3.62 10.00
N GLY A 36 1.14 -4.04 11.19
CA GLY A 36 0.95 -3.13 12.32
C GLY A 36 1.49 -3.69 13.60
N CYS A 37 2.42 -4.62 13.52
CA CYS A 37 3.15 -4.98 14.72
C CYS A 37 4.01 -3.79 15.12
N SER A 38 3.46 -3.01 16.02
CA SER A 38 4.10 -2.10 16.98
C SER A 38 5.65 -2.05 16.87
N MET A 39 6.19 -1.46 15.82
CA MET A 39 7.29 -0.59 16.08
C MET A 39 6.67 0.54 16.91
N ARG A 40 6.84 0.46 18.23
CA ARG A 40 6.75 1.64 19.06
C ARG A 40 7.82 2.59 18.53
N ARG A 41 7.48 3.34 17.47
CA ARG A 41 8.14 4.61 17.28
C ARG A 41 7.92 5.32 18.59
N ARG A 42 9.01 5.62 19.30
CA ARG A 42 9.00 6.79 20.17
C ARG A 42 8.57 7.90 19.23
N GLU A 43 7.32 8.32 19.35
CA GLU A 43 6.85 9.49 18.65
C GLU A 43 7.77 10.65 19.06
N PRO A 44 8.44 11.31 18.09
CA PRO A 44 8.80 12.70 18.36
C PRO A 44 7.47 13.39 18.59
N ALA A 45 7.33 14.01 19.76
CA ALA A 45 6.14 14.72 20.15
C ALA A 45 5.66 15.60 18.99
N GLY A 46 4.49 15.29 18.41
CA GLY A 46 3.81 16.15 17.46
C GLY A 46 3.38 15.58 16.11
N LEU A 47 3.85 14.41 15.67
CA LEU A 47 3.38 13.79 14.43
C LEU A 47 2.43 12.64 14.76
N SER A 48 1.16 12.99 14.95
CA SER A 48 0.06 12.02 14.82
C SER A 48 0.18 11.38 13.44
N ALA A 49 0.44 10.08 13.39
CA ALA A 49 0.45 9.31 12.15
C ALA A 49 -0.98 9.26 11.60
N ARG A 50 -1.39 10.34 10.95
CA ARG A 50 -2.65 10.41 10.23
C ARG A 50 -2.44 9.72 8.89
N SER A 51 -3.32 8.80 8.54
CA SER A 51 -3.33 8.19 7.21
C SER A 51 -3.44 9.22 6.08
N LEU A 52 -3.90 10.44 6.40
CA LEU A 52 -3.96 11.62 5.54
C LEU A 52 -3.00 12.71 6.09
N PRO A 53 -1.75 12.75 5.63
CA PRO A 53 -0.73 13.67 6.15
C PRO A 53 -1.08 15.15 5.96
N THR A 54 -1.77 15.51 4.87
CA THR A 54 -2.24 16.88 4.59
C THR A 54 -3.48 17.24 5.41
N GLY A 55 -4.18 16.26 5.97
CA GLY A 55 -5.46 16.43 6.64
C GLY A 55 -6.67 16.42 5.70
N ASN A 56 -6.46 16.48 4.39
CA ASN A 56 -7.49 16.46 3.35
C ASN A 56 -7.60 15.08 2.73
N ILE A 57 -8.78 14.71 2.25
CA ILE A 57 -8.98 13.50 1.44
C ILE A 57 -8.44 13.74 0.02
N THR A 58 -8.71 14.93 -0.52
CA THR A 58 -8.23 15.35 -1.86
C THR A 58 -7.58 16.71 -1.74
N ASP A 59 -6.37 16.82 -2.29
CA ASP A 59 -5.62 18.04 -2.51
C ASP A 59 -5.55 18.34 -4.01
N VAL A 60 -5.17 19.56 -4.39
CA VAL A 60 -4.95 19.94 -5.78
C VAL A 60 -3.57 20.56 -5.92
N PHE A 61 -2.70 19.92 -6.69
CA PHE A 61 -1.36 20.41 -7.00
C PHE A 61 -1.23 20.61 -8.52
N HIS A 62 -0.75 21.78 -8.94
CA HIS A 62 -0.64 22.15 -10.37
C HIS A 62 -1.94 21.92 -11.17
N GLY A 63 -3.10 22.12 -10.52
CA GLY A 63 -4.42 21.88 -11.11
C GLY A 63 -4.82 20.40 -11.22
N ILE A 64 -4.05 19.49 -10.66
CA ILE A 64 -4.28 18.03 -10.68
C ILE A 64 -4.80 17.58 -9.31
N PRO A 65 -5.99 16.94 -9.24
CA PRO A 65 -6.48 16.34 -8.01
C PRO A 65 -5.61 15.15 -7.60
N VAL A 66 -5.27 15.08 -6.32
CA VAL A 66 -4.47 14.01 -5.74
C VAL A 66 -5.00 13.62 -4.36
N THR A 67 -4.73 12.40 -3.93
CA THR A 67 -4.90 11.97 -2.53
C THR A 67 -3.54 11.65 -1.94
N CYS A 68 -3.13 12.40 -0.93
CA CYS A 68 -1.90 12.16 -0.18
C CYS A 68 -2.19 11.21 0.99
N VAL A 69 -1.60 10.03 0.98
CA VAL A 69 -1.86 8.98 1.97
C VAL A 69 -0.56 8.39 2.52
N ASP A 70 -0.53 8.11 3.82
CA ASP A 70 0.57 7.37 4.46
C ASP A 70 0.00 6.30 5.41
N ASN A 71 0.01 5.06 4.94
CA ASN A 71 -0.26 3.89 5.77
C ASN A 71 0.96 2.97 5.79
N GLY A 72 2.09 3.54 6.22
CA GLY A 72 3.40 2.90 6.27
C GLY A 72 4.31 3.22 5.08
N MET A 73 3.79 3.88 4.05
CA MET A 73 4.53 4.45 2.92
C MET A 73 3.84 5.71 2.44
N PRO A 74 4.51 6.87 2.42
CA PRO A 74 3.98 8.08 1.81
C PRO A 74 3.77 7.88 0.31
N VAL A 75 2.51 7.99 -0.11
CA VAL A 75 2.08 7.83 -1.52
C VAL A 75 1.15 8.97 -1.88
N VAL A 76 1.31 9.46 -3.09
CA VAL A 76 0.37 10.38 -3.74
C VAL A 76 -0.36 9.61 -4.82
N VAL A 77 -1.66 9.48 -4.68
CA VAL A 77 -2.53 8.79 -5.64
C VAL A 77 -3.06 9.82 -6.63
N VAL A 78 -2.90 9.53 -7.92
CA VAL A 78 -3.29 10.40 -9.04
C VAL A 78 -4.05 9.56 -10.05
N ALA A 79 -5.18 10.04 -10.57
CA ALA A 79 -5.84 9.39 -11.70
C ALA A 79 -4.93 9.48 -12.94
N ALA A 80 -4.68 8.37 -13.62
CA ALA A 80 -3.83 8.35 -14.82
C ALA A 80 -4.33 9.33 -15.89
N SER A 81 -5.63 9.43 -16.06
CA SER A 81 -6.29 10.37 -16.98
C SER A 81 -5.96 11.84 -16.71
N SER A 82 -5.73 12.23 -15.45
CA SER A 82 -5.34 13.61 -15.09
C SER A 82 -3.95 13.99 -15.61
N LEU A 83 -3.14 12.99 -15.95
CA LEU A 83 -1.83 13.16 -16.58
C LEU A 83 -1.83 12.79 -18.07
N GLY A 84 -3.00 12.58 -18.69
CA GLY A 84 -3.14 12.19 -20.09
C GLY A 84 -2.70 10.75 -20.38
N LYS A 85 -2.74 9.88 -19.36
CA LYS A 85 -2.37 8.48 -19.46
C LYS A 85 -3.58 7.58 -19.26
N THR A 86 -3.49 6.35 -19.79
CA THR A 86 -4.54 5.34 -19.63
C THR A 86 -4.41 4.58 -18.32
N GLY A 87 -3.18 4.50 -17.75
CA GLY A 87 -2.85 3.69 -16.57
C GLY A 87 -2.49 2.23 -16.91
N TYR A 88 -2.35 1.92 -18.21
CA TYR A 88 -2.00 0.56 -18.68
C TYR A 88 -0.71 0.55 -19.50
N GLU A 89 -0.06 1.67 -19.65
CA GLU A 89 1.21 1.81 -20.37
C GLU A 89 2.26 0.84 -19.81
N SER A 90 3.20 0.43 -20.65
CA SER A 90 4.35 -0.34 -20.20
C SER A 90 5.29 0.50 -19.32
N VAL A 91 6.11 -0.17 -18.53
CA VAL A 91 7.14 0.49 -17.72
C VAL A 91 8.06 1.33 -18.61
N ALA A 92 8.48 0.77 -19.75
CA ALA A 92 9.38 1.45 -20.67
C ALA A 92 8.76 2.72 -21.29
N ASP A 93 7.48 2.66 -21.65
CA ASP A 93 6.77 3.82 -22.21
C ASP A 93 6.66 4.96 -21.20
N LEU A 94 6.38 4.62 -19.94
CA LEU A 94 6.29 5.62 -18.86
C LEU A 94 7.66 6.21 -18.48
N GLU A 95 8.70 5.38 -18.43
CA GLU A 95 10.07 5.84 -18.13
C GLU A 95 10.64 6.69 -19.27
N GLY A 96 10.27 6.41 -20.52
CA GLY A 96 10.68 7.15 -21.71
C GLY A 96 9.94 8.48 -21.92
N ASP A 97 8.85 8.73 -21.16
CA ASP A 97 8.07 9.96 -21.30
C ASP A 97 8.63 11.09 -20.42
N GLU A 98 9.51 11.91 -21.00
CA GLU A 98 10.18 13.00 -20.29
C GLU A 98 9.20 14.05 -19.74
N GLU A 99 8.13 14.38 -20.48
CA GLU A 99 7.13 15.36 -20.04
C GLU A 99 6.35 14.84 -18.84
N LEU A 100 5.90 13.58 -18.89
CA LEU A 100 5.25 12.92 -17.76
C LEU A 100 6.18 12.88 -16.54
N ASN A 101 7.43 12.47 -16.74
CA ASN A 101 8.39 12.38 -15.66
C ASN A 101 8.64 13.74 -14.99
N LYS A 102 8.71 14.81 -15.74
CA LYS A 102 8.81 16.18 -15.21
C LYS A 102 7.58 16.53 -14.37
N ARG A 103 6.38 16.31 -14.87
CA ARG A 103 5.12 16.59 -14.14
C ARG A 103 5.00 15.75 -12.87
N VAL A 104 5.37 14.47 -12.94
CA VAL A 104 5.40 13.57 -11.77
C VAL A 104 6.36 14.08 -10.70
N GLN A 105 7.55 14.59 -11.08
CA GLN A 105 8.49 15.16 -10.13
C GLN A 105 7.97 16.46 -9.51
N GLU A 106 7.37 17.35 -10.28
CA GLU A 106 6.77 18.59 -9.78
C GLU A 106 5.69 18.27 -8.74
N LEU A 107 4.77 17.34 -9.05
CA LEU A 107 3.77 16.85 -8.09
C LEU A 107 4.40 16.27 -6.83
N ARG A 108 5.45 15.45 -6.99
CA ARG A 108 6.13 14.79 -5.86
C ARG A 108 6.74 15.80 -4.90
N LEU A 109 7.40 16.82 -5.43
CA LEU A 109 8.09 17.84 -4.62
C LEU A 109 7.07 18.71 -3.86
N GLU A 110 5.96 19.09 -4.49
CA GLU A 110 4.92 19.86 -3.83
C GLU A 110 4.18 19.03 -2.78
N ALA A 111 3.77 17.82 -3.14
CA ALA A 111 3.13 16.90 -2.21
C ALA A 111 4.03 16.58 -1.01
N GLY A 112 5.34 16.38 -1.22
CA GLY A 112 6.28 16.14 -0.14
C GLY A 112 6.29 17.26 0.92
N LYS A 113 6.23 18.50 0.48
CA LYS A 113 6.10 19.67 1.38
C LYS A 113 4.76 19.66 2.11
N ALA A 114 3.65 19.45 1.37
CA ALA A 114 2.31 19.43 1.94
C ALA A 114 2.11 18.28 2.94
N MET A 115 2.74 17.13 2.72
CA MET A 115 2.75 15.98 3.63
C MET A 115 3.67 16.18 4.85
N GLY A 116 4.39 17.29 4.96
CA GLY A 116 5.32 17.56 6.06
C GLY A 116 6.62 16.74 6.01
N LEU A 117 6.99 16.20 4.84
CA LEU A 117 8.21 15.39 4.66
C LEU A 117 9.47 16.25 4.47
N GLY A 118 9.33 17.58 4.39
CA GLY A 118 10.43 18.51 4.16
C GLY A 118 10.96 18.49 2.71
N ASP A 119 12.26 18.67 2.53
CA ASP A 119 12.89 18.56 1.23
C ASP A 119 13.02 17.08 0.84
N VAL A 120 12.29 16.70 -0.19
CA VAL A 120 12.25 15.33 -0.72
C VAL A 120 13.05 15.17 -2.01
N SER A 121 13.80 16.18 -2.46
CA SER A 121 14.54 16.16 -3.73
C SER A 121 15.51 14.98 -3.85
N GLY A 122 16.21 14.66 -2.76
CA GLY A 122 17.16 13.55 -2.67
C GLY A 122 16.57 12.23 -2.15
N THR A 123 15.25 12.11 -2.01
CA THR A 123 14.62 10.92 -1.42
C THR A 123 13.77 10.16 -2.43
N THR A 124 13.37 8.93 -2.07
CA THR A 124 12.48 8.10 -2.89
C THR A 124 11.01 8.20 -2.46
N VAL A 125 10.70 9.10 -1.53
CA VAL A 125 9.34 9.35 -1.02
C VAL A 125 9.00 10.83 -1.16
N PRO A 126 7.70 11.17 -1.26
CA PRO A 126 6.58 10.26 -1.47
C PRO A 126 6.68 9.57 -2.83
N LYS A 127 6.05 8.41 -2.98
CA LYS A 127 5.88 7.76 -4.28
C LYS A 127 4.66 8.33 -4.98
N ILE A 128 4.69 8.40 -6.30
CA ILE A 128 3.51 8.76 -7.09
C ILE A 128 2.93 7.49 -7.69
N SER A 129 1.65 7.23 -7.41
CA SER A 129 0.93 6.09 -7.99
C SER A 129 -0.18 6.59 -8.89
N LEU A 130 -0.03 6.38 -10.20
CA LEU A 130 -1.11 6.57 -11.15
C LEU A 130 -2.10 5.43 -10.98
N VAL A 131 -3.39 5.74 -10.93
CA VAL A 131 -4.45 4.75 -10.80
C VAL A 131 -5.42 4.82 -11.98
N ALA A 132 -5.95 3.65 -12.36
CA ALA A 132 -6.94 3.48 -13.41
C ALA A 132 -7.89 2.34 -13.03
N PRO A 133 -9.06 2.18 -13.68
CA PRO A 133 -9.91 1.02 -13.48
C PRO A 133 -9.15 -0.29 -13.62
N PRO A 134 -9.55 -1.36 -12.93
CA PRO A 134 -8.85 -2.65 -13.05
C PRO A 134 -8.99 -3.22 -14.47
N ALA A 135 -7.95 -3.84 -14.97
CA ALA A 135 -7.93 -4.46 -16.29
C ALA A 135 -7.98 -6.00 -16.26
N ASN A 136 -7.59 -6.61 -15.13
CA ASN A 136 -7.43 -8.06 -15.00
C ASN A 136 -8.27 -8.65 -13.86
N GLY A 137 -9.43 -8.03 -13.55
CA GLY A 137 -10.34 -8.50 -12.51
C GLY A 137 -9.90 -8.16 -11.09
N GLY A 138 -8.92 -7.28 -10.93
CA GLY A 138 -8.51 -6.71 -9.65
C GLY A 138 -9.47 -5.65 -9.11
N THR A 139 -9.00 -4.90 -8.13
CA THR A 139 -9.76 -3.77 -7.57
C THR A 139 -9.39 -2.45 -8.25
N ILE A 140 -8.12 -2.24 -8.52
CA ILE A 140 -7.58 -1.02 -9.13
C ILE A 140 -6.30 -1.35 -9.89
N SER A 141 -6.05 -0.71 -11.04
CA SER A 141 -4.77 -0.78 -11.74
C SER A 141 -3.83 0.32 -11.25
N THR A 142 -2.54 0.03 -11.15
CA THR A 142 -1.54 0.98 -10.67
C THR A 142 -0.30 1.03 -11.53
N ARG A 143 0.31 2.23 -11.62
CA ARG A 143 1.65 2.48 -12.13
C ARG A 143 2.36 3.38 -11.12
N THR A 144 3.39 2.86 -10.45
CA THR A 144 4.03 3.56 -9.33
C THR A 144 5.44 4.02 -9.67
N PHE A 145 5.70 5.33 -9.54
CA PHE A 145 6.99 5.96 -9.76
C PHE A 145 7.84 6.02 -8.48
N ILE A 146 9.17 5.75 -8.61
CA ILE A 146 10.17 5.72 -7.54
C ILE A 146 11.48 6.42 -7.98
N PRO A 147 11.67 7.66 -7.76
CA PRO A 147 10.80 8.79 -8.08
C PRO A 147 10.56 8.94 -9.58
N VAL A 148 11.58 8.57 -10.43
CA VAL A 148 11.51 8.62 -11.91
C VAL A 148 11.41 7.24 -12.55
N ARG A 149 11.84 6.19 -11.86
CA ARG A 149 11.67 4.81 -12.33
C ARG A 149 10.28 4.31 -12.00
N VAL A 150 9.73 3.51 -12.87
CA VAL A 150 8.42 2.87 -12.67
C VAL A 150 8.63 1.47 -12.10
N HIS A 151 7.90 1.16 -11.06
CA HIS A 151 7.94 -0.16 -10.45
C HIS A 151 7.28 -1.20 -11.36
N GLU A 152 7.97 -2.28 -11.70
CA GLU A 152 7.38 -3.43 -12.42
C GLU A 152 6.29 -4.14 -11.60
N SER A 153 6.37 -4.05 -10.29
CA SER A 153 5.35 -4.50 -9.36
C SER A 153 4.89 -3.34 -8.48
N ILE A 154 4.35 -3.61 -7.32
CA ILE A 154 4.09 -2.58 -6.29
C ILE A 154 4.68 -3.04 -4.97
N GLY A 155 5.36 -2.13 -4.26
CA GLY A 155 5.85 -2.42 -2.91
C GLY A 155 4.69 -2.67 -1.95
N VAL A 156 4.86 -3.60 -1.00
CA VAL A 156 3.80 -4.01 -0.05
C VAL A 156 3.16 -2.80 0.64
N LEU A 157 3.97 -1.91 1.22
CA LEU A 157 3.47 -0.72 1.93
C LEU A 157 2.85 0.29 0.96
N GLY A 158 3.37 0.39 -0.27
CA GLY A 158 2.77 1.21 -1.33
C GLY A 158 1.37 0.71 -1.69
N ALA A 159 1.21 -0.60 -1.86
CA ALA A 159 -0.10 -1.21 -2.14
C ALA A 159 -1.10 -0.99 -0.99
N VAL A 160 -0.62 -1.06 0.26
CA VAL A 160 -1.45 -0.76 1.45
C VAL A 160 -1.89 0.70 1.46
N SER A 161 -1.00 1.64 1.15
CA SER A 161 -1.35 3.05 1.07
C SER A 161 -2.33 3.33 -0.07
N VAL A 162 -2.10 2.81 -1.28
CA VAL A 162 -3.05 2.93 -2.40
C VAL A 162 -4.40 2.30 -2.03
N GLY A 163 -4.40 1.08 -1.46
CA GLY A 163 -5.61 0.42 -1.00
C GLY A 163 -6.38 1.25 0.03
N THR A 164 -5.67 1.90 0.95
CA THR A 164 -6.29 2.82 1.91
C THR A 164 -6.95 4.01 1.21
N ALA A 165 -6.24 4.65 0.28
CA ALA A 165 -6.78 5.80 -0.46
C ALA A 165 -8.08 5.46 -1.18
N ILE A 166 -8.11 4.38 -1.98
CA ILE A 166 -9.29 4.03 -2.79
C ILE A 166 -10.51 3.59 -1.95
N MET A 167 -10.31 3.28 -0.67
CA MET A 167 -11.43 3.00 0.26
C MET A 167 -11.97 4.24 0.94
N LEU A 168 -11.28 5.37 0.88
CA LEU A 168 -11.78 6.63 1.43
C LEU A 168 -12.82 7.23 0.47
N PRO A 169 -13.98 7.63 0.96
CA PRO A 169 -14.95 8.37 0.14
C PRO A 169 -14.31 9.65 -0.44
N ASP A 170 -14.61 9.95 -1.68
CA ASP A 170 -14.15 11.16 -2.39
C ASP A 170 -12.62 11.26 -2.59
N ALA A 171 -11.89 10.20 -2.29
CA ALA A 171 -10.47 10.13 -2.62
C ALA A 171 -10.25 9.86 -4.10
N VAL A 172 -9.14 10.34 -4.63
CA VAL A 172 -8.75 10.07 -6.02
C VAL A 172 -8.61 8.56 -6.23
N GLY A 173 -9.33 8.03 -7.22
CA GLY A 173 -9.36 6.60 -7.56
C GLY A 173 -10.41 5.78 -6.82
N SER A 174 -11.14 6.35 -5.85
CA SER A 174 -12.24 5.65 -5.19
C SER A 174 -13.41 5.31 -6.14
N ASP A 175 -13.66 6.19 -7.10
CA ASP A 175 -14.64 6.04 -8.17
C ASP A 175 -14.16 5.10 -9.30
N LEU A 176 -12.86 4.95 -9.47
CA LEU A 176 -12.23 4.06 -10.46
C LEU A 176 -12.13 2.61 -9.95
N ALA A 177 -12.15 2.43 -8.63
CA ALA A 177 -12.00 1.13 -8.02
C ALA A 177 -13.24 0.25 -8.21
N ALA A 178 -13.01 -1.01 -8.59
CA ALA A 178 -14.10 -1.99 -8.61
C ALA A 178 -14.63 -2.21 -7.18
N LYS A 179 -15.96 -2.23 -7.05
CA LYS A 179 -16.61 -2.47 -5.76
C LYS A 179 -16.30 -3.88 -5.27
N THR A 180 -15.72 -3.99 -4.08
CA THR A 180 -15.44 -5.25 -3.41
C THR A 180 -16.45 -5.48 -2.30
N GLY A 181 -16.84 -6.75 -2.09
CA GLY A 181 -17.78 -7.12 -1.01
C GLY A 181 -17.16 -7.20 0.38
N GLY A 182 -15.94 -6.66 0.58
CA GLY A 182 -15.23 -6.79 1.86
C GLY A 182 -13.90 -6.03 1.90
N PRO A 183 -13.12 -6.22 2.96
CA PRO A 183 -11.88 -5.48 3.20
C PRO A 183 -10.71 -5.89 2.31
N ARG A 184 -10.86 -6.94 1.51
CA ARG A 184 -9.80 -7.48 0.65
C ARG A 184 -9.80 -6.80 -0.70
N LEU A 185 -8.65 -6.26 -1.08
CA LEU A 185 -8.40 -5.54 -2.32
C LEU A 185 -7.30 -6.23 -3.12
N SER A 186 -7.44 -6.27 -4.43
CA SER A 186 -6.44 -6.77 -5.36
C SER A 186 -5.87 -5.58 -6.15
N ILE A 187 -4.65 -5.17 -5.82
CA ILE A 187 -3.97 -4.03 -6.43
C ILE A 187 -3.18 -4.54 -7.62
N GLU A 188 -3.65 -4.23 -8.83
CA GLU A 188 -2.98 -4.60 -10.07
C GLU A 188 -1.74 -3.74 -10.30
N HIS A 189 -0.70 -4.32 -10.89
CA HIS A 189 0.55 -3.68 -11.27
C HIS A 189 1.09 -4.32 -12.56
N PRO A 190 2.13 -3.77 -13.22
CA PRO A 190 2.57 -4.27 -14.53
C PRO A 190 2.83 -5.77 -14.60
N SER A 191 3.35 -6.39 -13.56
CA SER A 191 3.71 -7.82 -13.54
C SER A 191 2.69 -8.73 -12.84
N GLY A 192 1.50 -8.21 -12.44
CA GLY A 192 0.47 -9.02 -11.77
C GLY A 192 -0.39 -8.25 -10.78
N ALA A 193 -0.69 -8.84 -9.64
CA ALA A 193 -1.48 -8.20 -8.60
C ALA A 193 -1.00 -8.57 -7.19
N LEU A 194 -1.14 -7.64 -6.25
CA LEU A 194 -0.89 -7.84 -4.84
C LEU A 194 -2.19 -7.71 -4.05
N GLN A 195 -2.51 -8.72 -3.24
CA GLN A 195 -3.68 -8.67 -2.38
C GLN A 195 -3.33 -8.02 -1.04
N VAL A 196 -4.12 -7.02 -0.67
CA VAL A 196 -4.06 -6.35 0.63
C VAL A 196 -5.42 -6.44 1.32
N GLU A 197 -5.43 -6.27 2.62
CA GLU A 197 -6.65 -6.23 3.42
C GLU A 197 -6.62 -4.96 4.26
N ILE A 198 -7.64 -4.12 4.09
CA ILE A 198 -7.74 -2.82 4.76
C ILE A 198 -9.09 -2.76 5.46
N GLU A 199 -9.07 -2.40 6.73
CA GLU A 199 -10.27 -2.19 7.53
C GLU A 199 -10.27 -0.75 8.05
N LEU A 200 -11.34 -0.03 7.71
CA LEU A 200 -11.53 1.37 8.12
C LEU A 200 -12.62 1.44 9.20
N ASP A 201 -12.46 2.39 10.11
CA ASP A 201 -13.48 2.75 11.08
C ASP A 201 -14.49 3.70 10.43
N PRO A 202 -15.73 3.26 10.18
CA PRO A 202 -16.77 4.11 9.59
C PRO A 202 -17.29 5.18 10.55
N GLY A 203 -16.99 5.06 11.85
CA GLY A 203 -17.43 5.99 12.89
C GLY A 203 -16.62 7.28 12.97
N THR A 204 -15.57 7.43 12.16
CA THR A 204 -14.72 8.63 12.15
C THR A 204 -14.78 9.34 10.81
N THR A 205 -14.60 10.66 10.80
CA THR A 205 -14.53 11.49 9.59
C THR A 205 -13.24 12.33 9.64
N PRO A 206 -12.29 12.12 8.70
CA PRO A 206 -12.25 11.00 7.75
C PRO A 206 -12.11 9.64 8.43
N PRO A 207 -12.48 8.53 7.75
CA PRO A 207 -12.35 7.18 8.27
C PRO A 207 -10.89 6.87 8.66
N LYS A 208 -10.70 6.24 9.82
CA LYS A 208 -9.38 5.84 10.31
C LYS A 208 -9.10 4.38 9.96
N VAL A 209 -7.83 4.07 9.72
CA VAL A 209 -7.41 2.68 9.51
C VAL A 209 -7.40 1.95 10.84
N LEU A 210 -8.22 0.90 10.95
CA LEU A 210 -8.25 -0.02 12.10
C LEU A 210 -7.20 -1.13 11.92
N ARG A 211 -7.11 -1.67 10.70
CA ARG A 211 -6.20 -2.77 10.40
C ARG A 211 -5.75 -2.72 8.94
N SER A 212 -4.49 -3.08 8.72
CA SER A 212 -3.92 -3.29 7.40
C SER A 212 -3.16 -4.60 7.37
N GLY A 213 -3.23 -5.30 6.26
CA GLY A 213 -2.53 -6.57 6.07
C GLY A 213 -2.19 -6.83 4.61
N VAL A 214 -1.28 -7.77 4.40
CA VAL A 214 -0.98 -8.32 3.08
C VAL A 214 -1.33 -9.80 3.09
N VAL A 215 -1.93 -10.26 1.99
CA VAL A 215 -2.24 -11.67 1.80
C VAL A 215 -1.06 -12.34 1.09
N ARG A 216 -0.49 -13.36 1.72
CA ARG A 216 0.64 -14.13 1.17
C ARG A 216 0.36 -15.61 1.27
N THR A 217 0.88 -16.37 0.32
CA THR A 217 0.94 -17.81 0.39
C THR A 217 2.26 -18.24 1.02
N ALA A 218 2.22 -19.26 1.86
CA ALA A 218 3.41 -19.85 2.45
C ALA A 218 3.37 -21.38 2.33
N ARG A 219 4.53 -21.97 2.04
CA ARG A 219 4.75 -23.41 2.06
C ARG A 219 5.80 -23.73 3.09
N LYS A 220 5.53 -24.72 3.94
CA LYS A 220 6.51 -25.23 4.88
C LYS A 220 7.68 -25.87 4.12
N LEU A 221 8.88 -25.34 4.31
CA LEU A 221 10.10 -25.86 3.68
C LEU A 221 10.94 -26.69 4.66
N PHE A 222 10.79 -26.48 5.95
CA PHE A 222 11.56 -27.14 6.99
C PHE A 222 10.71 -27.37 8.24
N ASP A 223 10.93 -28.50 8.90
CA ASP A 223 10.36 -28.83 10.21
C ASP A 223 11.42 -29.54 11.03
N GLY A 224 11.95 -28.85 12.03
CA GLY A 224 13.01 -29.38 12.87
C GLY A 224 13.55 -28.35 13.86
N THR A 225 14.56 -28.74 14.60
CA THR A 225 15.25 -27.86 15.56
C THR A 225 16.53 -27.32 14.93
N VAL A 226 16.75 -26.00 15.07
CA VAL A 226 17.96 -25.32 14.65
C VAL A 226 18.77 -24.95 15.86
N PHE A 227 20.06 -25.34 15.86
CA PHE A 227 21.00 -24.96 16.91
C PHE A 227 21.88 -23.82 16.38
N PRO A 228 21.67 -22.59 16.82
CA PRO A 228 22.55 -21.48 16.44
C PRO A 228 23.94 -21.68 17.01
N ARG A 229 24.96 -21.25 16.28
CA ARG A 229 26.35 -21.18 16.73
C ARG A 229 26.59 -19.99 17.63
#